data_eabd33093d0d25c727a293c0daa75098
#
_entry.id   eabd33093d0d25c727a293c0daa75098
#
_cell.length_a   1.000
_cell.length_b   1.000
_cell.length_c   1.000
_cell.angle_alpha   90.00
_cell.angle_beta   90.00
_cell.angle_gamma   90.00
#
_symmetry.space_group_name_H-M   'P 1'
#
loop_
_entity.id
_entity.type
_entity.pdbx_description
1 polymer ?
#
loop_
_entity_poly.entity_id
_entity_poly.type
_entity_poly.pdbx_seq_one_letter_code
_entity_poly.pdbx_strand_id
1 'polypeptide(L)'
;MEIWVNPACSKCRSARDALDAAGIAYTERRYLDDPPTADELVVVLDRLGLEPWHVSRDKEAREEGIDLPRDAGHRDAWLAALAAHPRVLQRPIITADDGTTVVGRDEDAVSRVIAAETEPGT
;
A
#
# COMPACT_ATOMS: atom_id res chain seq x y z
N MET A 1 -3.10 11.26 7.51
CA MET A 1 -2.64 10.45 6.34
C MET A 1 -1.44 9.61 6.73
N GLU A 2 -1.42 8.38 6.29
CA GLU A 2 -0.26 7.49 6.45
C GLU A 2 0.18 6.98 5.08
N ILE A 3 1.49 6.92 4.85
CA ILE A 3 2.05 6.38 3.63
C ILE A 3 3.05 5.27 3.97
N TRP A 4 2.83 4.09 3.38
CA TRP A 4 3.76 2.97 3.47
C TRP A 4 4.77 3.09 2.33
N VAL A 5 6.03 3.32 2.67
CA VAL A 5 7.08 3.68 1.70
C VAL A 5 8.27 2.74 1.75
N ASN A 6 8.88 2.58 0.58
CA ASN A 6 10.26 2.16 0.44
C ASN A 6 11.04 3.39 -0.05
N PRO A 7 11.94 3.98 0.76
CA PRO A 7 12.63 5.22 0.38
C PRO A 7 13.46 5.12 -0.90
N ALA A 8 13.85 3.91 -1.27
CA ALA A 8 14.61 3.66 -2.50
C ALA A 8 13.73 3.58 -3.76
N CYS A 9 12.40 3.52 -3.60
CA CYS A 9 11.47 3.38 -4.72
C CYS A 9 11.11 4.75 -5.32
N SER A 10 11.28 4.91 -6.64
CA SER A 10 10.99 6.17 -7.33
C SER A 10 9.50 6.55 -7.23
N LYS A 11 8.60 5.58 -7.28
CA LYS A 11 7.15 5.83 -7.15
C LYS A 11 6.80 6.35 -5.76
N CYS A 12 7.46 5.85 -4.72
CA CYS A 12 7.28 6.35 -3.34
C CYS A 12 7.76 7.80 -3.24
N ARG A 13 8.91 8.11 -3.83
CA ARG A 13 9.44 9.49 -3.83
C ARG A 13 8.52 10.44 -4.58
N SER A 14 8.02 10.03 -5.75
CA SER A 14 7.08 10.84 -6.53
C SER A 14 5.80 11.13 -5.76
N ALA A 15 5.25 10.12 -5.07
CA ALA A 15 4.05 10.29 -4.26
C ALA A 15 4.30 11.27 -3.10
N ARG A 16 5.41 11.13 -2.40
CA ARG A 16 5.79 12.03 -1.30
C ARG A 16 5.94 13.48 -1.79
N ASP A 17 6.58 13.66 -2.93
CA ASP A 17 6.74 14.99 -3.52
C ASP A 17 5.38 15.62 -3.85
N ALA A 18 4.43 14.83 -4.35
CA ALA A 18 3.08 15.32 -4.62
C ALA A 18 2.33 15.70 -3.34
N LEU A 19 2.46 14.91 -2.27
CA LEU A 19 1.86 15.22 -0.97
C LEU A 19 2.48 16.49 -0.38
N ASP A 20 3.79 16.64 -0.47
CA ASP A 20 4.50 17.83 0.01
C ASP A 20 4.05 19.07 -0.77
N ALA A 21 3.94 18.97 -2.08
CA ALA A 21 3.48 20.07 -2.95
C ALA A 21 2.04 20.49 -2.62
N ALA A 22 1.20 19.54 -2.19
CA ALA A 22 -0.17 19.81 -1.79
C ALA A 22 -0.29 20.34 -0.35
N GLY A 23 0.82 20.41 0.38
CA GLY A 23 0.82 20.90 1.77
C GLY A 23 0.21 19.92 2.77
N ILE A 24 0.19 18.63 2.44
CA ILE A 24 -0.42 17.61 3.30
C ILE A 24 0.60 17.06 4.27
N ALA A 25 0.24 17.07 5.57
CA ALA A 25 1.02 16.39 6.59
C ALA A 25 0.69 14.89 6.58
N TYR A 26 1.71 14.06 6.64
CA TYR A 26 1.55 12.60 6.62
C TYR A 26 2.61 11.93 7.49
N THR A 27 2.28 10.72 7.97
CA THR A 27 3.21 9.85 8.67
C THR A 27 3.76 8.82 7.70
N GLU A 28 5.07 8.66 7.67
CA GLU A 28 5.73 7.61 6.89
C GLU A 28 5.87 6.34 7.71
N ARG A 29 5.47 5.22 7.12
CA ARG A 29 5.81 3.91 7.64
C ARG A 29 6.73 3.22 6.64
N ARG A 30 7.96 2.98 7.07
CA ARG A 30 8.94 2.21 6.28
C ARG A 30 8.65 0.73 6.48
N TYR A 31 7.78 0.20 5.63
CA TYR A 31 7.23 -1.15 5.81
C TYR A 31 8.28 -2.28 5.69
N LEU A 32 9.47 -2.01 5.14
CA LEU A 32 10.56 -2.99 5.15
C LEU A 32 11.20 -3.13 6.52
N ASP A 33 11.22 -2.06 7.31
CA ASP A 33 11.76 -2.04 8.68
C ASP A 33 10.68 -2.32 9.72
N ASP A 34 9.45 -1.95 9.40
CA ASP A 34 8.27 -2.10 10.26
C ASP A 34 7.14 -2.75 9.43
N PRO A 35 7.23 -4.07 9.19
CA PRO A 35 6.29 -4.76 8.32
C PRO A 35 4.86 -4.73 8.83
N PRO A 36 3.87 -4.59 7.94
CA PRO A 36 2.48 -4.71 8.36
C PRO A 36 2.17 -6.14 8.78
N THR A 37 1.31 -6.27 9.79
CA THR A 37 0.78 -7.56 10.21
C THR A 37 -0.27 -8.05 9.21
N ALA A 38 -0.63 -9.34 9.28
CA ALA A 38 -1.71 -9.88 8.47
C ALA A 38 -3.03 -9.14 8.74
N ASP A 39 -3.32 -8.79 9.99
CA ASP A 39 -4.53 -8.03 10.34
C ASP A 39 -4.54 -6.63 9.73
N GLU A 40 -3.41 -5.94 9.75
CA GLU A 40 -3.28 -4.63 9.11
C GLU A 40 -3.48 -4.73 7.60
N LEU A 41 -2.97 -5.79 6.97
CA LEU A 41 -3.15 -6.05 5.54
C LEU A 41 -4.63 -6.28 5.20
N VAL A 42 -5.36 -7.00 6.03
CA VAL A 42 -6.80 -7.20 5.84
C VAL A 42 -7.54 -5.87 5.78
N VAL A 43 -7.28 -4.98 6.73
CA VAL A 43 -7.92 -3.65 6.78
C VAL A 43 -7.61 -2.84 5.51
N VAL A 44 -6.36 -2.81 5.10
CA VAL A 44 -5.93 -2.06 3.91
C VAL A 44 -6.56 -2.64 2.65
N LEU A 45 -6.54 -3.98 2.51
CA LEU A 45 -7.12 -4.65 1.34
C LEU A 45 -8.63 -4.42 1.25
N ASP A 46 -9.34 -4.44 2.37
CA ASP A 46 -10.77 -4.13 2.40
C ASP A 46 -11.04 -2.71 1.90
N ARG A 47 -10.23 -1.74 2.34
CA ARG A 47 -10.35 -0.35 1.90
C ARG A 47 -10.01 -0.17 0.43
N LEU A 48 -9.04 -0.94 -0.08
CA LEU A 48 -8.67 -0.94 -1.50
C LEU A 48 -9.70 -1.66 -2.38
N GLY A 49 -10.49 -2.56 -1.80
CA GLY A 49 -11.37 -3.45 -2.57
C GLY A 49 -10.59 -4.47 -3.39
N LEU A 50 -9.42 -4.88 -2.89
CA LEU A 50 -8.51 -5.79 -3.59
C LEU A 50 -8.25 -7.06 -2.77
N GLU A 51 -7.80 -8.09 -3.47
CA GLU A 51 -7.34 -9.33 -2.87
C GLU A 51 -5.81 -9.28 -2.64
N PRO A 52 -5.26 -10.11 -1.74
CA PRO A 52 -3.82 -10.07 -1.43
C PRO A 52 -2.91 -10.19 -2.65
N TRP A 53 -3.26 -11.04 -3.60
CA TRP A 53 -2.43 -11.24 -4.81
C TRP A 53 -2.43 -10.04 -5.75
N HIS A 54 -3.42 -9.13 -5.65
CA HIS A 54 -3.46 -7.89 -6.44
C HIS A 54 -2.41 -6.87 -5.98
N VAL A 55 -1.96 -6.96 -4.74
CA VAL A 55 -0.93 -6.06 -4.21
C VAL A 55 0.44 -6.73 -4.11
N SER A 56 0.59 -7.90 -4.70
CA SER A 56 1.85 -8.65 -4.76
C SER A 56 2.59 -8.33 -6.07
N ARG A 57 3.88 -8.02 -5.97
CA ARG A 57 4.74 -7.81 -7.13
C ARG A 57 5.26 -9.16 -7.61
N ASP A 58 4.90 -9.55 -8.81
CA ASP A 58 5.14 -10.90 -9.34
C ASP A 58 6.63 -11.28 -9.36
N LYS A 59 7.50 -10.36 -9.77
CA LYS A 59 8.93 -10.63 -9.83
C LYS A 59 9.49 -10.90 -8.44
N GLU A 60 9.20 -10.02 -7.50
CA GLU A 60 9.67 -10.14 -6.12
C GLU A 60 9.07 -11.35 -5.42
N ALA A 61 7.80 -11.66 -5.69
CA ALA A 61 7.16 -12.85 -5.16
C ALA A 61 7.89 -14.13 -5.61
N ARG A 62 8.24 -14.22 -6.88
CA ARG A 62 9.02 -15.34 -7.40
C ARG A 62 10.40 -15.44 -6.73
N GLU A 63 11.07 -14.31 -6.55
CA GLU A 63 12.38 -14.26 -5.88
C GLU A 63 12.31 -14.74 -4.44
N GLU A 64 11.19 -14.47 -3.75
CA GLU A 64 10.96 -14.89 -2.35
C GLU A 64 10.35 -16.30 -2.27
N GLY A 65 10.17 -16.99 -3.38
CA GLY A 65 9.62 -18.34 -3.39
C GLY A 65 8.12 -18.43 -3.13
N ILE A 66 7.39 -17.33 -3.31
CA ILE A 66 5.94 -17.31 -3.14
C ILE A 66 5.28 -17.80 -4.43
N ASP A 67 4.65 -18.97 -4.35
CA ASP A 67 3.92 -19.58 -5.46
C ASP A 67 2.62 -20.16 -4.91
N LEU A 68 1.62 -19.30 -4.78
CA LEU A 68 0.33 -19.64 -4.21
C LEU A 68 -0.79 -19.47 -5.25
N PRO A 69 -1.78 -20.38 -5.26
CA PRO A 69 -2.97 -20.16 -6.09
C PRO A 69 -3.69 -18.86 -5.71
N ARG A 70 -4.23 -18.19 -6.72
CA ARG A 70 -4.93 -16.92 -6.55
C ARG A 70 -6.43 -17.16 -6.39
N ASP A 71 -6.78 -17.74 -5.26
CA ASP A 71 -8.17 -18.06 -4.94
C ASP A 71 -8.48 -17.84 -3.45
N ALA A 72 -9.76 -17.81 -3.12
CA ALA A 72 -10.22 -17.51 -1.77
C ALA A 72 -9.73 -18.54 -0.73
N GLY A 73 -9.52 -19.79 -1.13
CA GLY A 73 -9.01 -20.83 -0.24
C GLY A 73 -7.55 -20.62 0.18
N HIS A 74 -6.81 -19.77 -0.54
CA HIS A 74 -5.41 -19.47 -0.25
C HIS A 74 -5.21 -18.04 0.27
N ARG A 75 -6.29 -17.31 0.55
CA ARG A 75 -6.22 -15.92 1.01
C ARG A 75 -5.38 -15.76 2.27
N ASP A 76 -5.59 -16.62 3.28
CA ASP A 76 -4.83 -16.57 4.53
C ASP A 76 -3.34 -16.87 4.30
N ALA A 77 -3.03 -17.82 3.42
CA ALA A 77 -1.65 -18.12 3.06
C ALA A 77 -0.98 -16.92 2.37
N TRP A 78 -1.70 -16.21 1.49
CA TRP A 78 -1.21 -14.99 0.87
C TRP A 78 -0.95 -13.88 1.90
N LEU A 79 -1.86 -13.68 2.85
CA LEU A 79 -1.70 -12.68 3.90
C LEU A 79 -0.47 -12.97 4.75
N ALA A 80 -0.27 -14.23 5.13
CA ALA A 80 0.91 -14.65 5.89
C ALA A 80 2.19 -14.43 5.08
N ALA A 81 2.19 -14.75 3.79
CA ALA A 81 3.35 -14.57 2.92
C ALA A 81 3.70 -13.08 2.76
N LEU A 82 2.72 -12.21 2.55
CA LEU A 82 2.94 -10.77 2.43
C LEU A 82 3.47 -10.16 3.72
N ALA A 83 2.94 -10.59 4.87
CA ALA A 83 3.43 -10.13 6.17
C ALA A 83 4.87 -10.58 6.44
N ALA A 84 5.23 -11.80 6.02
CA ALA A 84 6.58 -12.34 6.18
C ALA A 84 7.59 -11.78 5.18
N HIS A 85 7.11 -11.33 4.00
CA HIS A 85 7.94 -10.84 2.90
C HIS A 85 7.46 -9.47 2.40
N PRO A 86 7.59 -8.41 3.22
CA PRO A 86 7.04 -7.09 2.88
C PRO A 86 7.62 -6.49 1.60
N ARG A 87 8.81 -6.92 1.18
CA ARG A 87 9.43 -6.50 -0.09
C ARG A 87 8.53 -6.77 -1.30
N VAL A 88 7.63 -7.72 -1.19
CA VAL A 88 6.73 -8.14 -2.27
C VAL A 88 5.57 -7.19 -2.49
N LEU A 89 5.26 -6.34 -1.50
CA LEU A 89 4.11 -5.43 -1.56
C LEU A 89 4.26 -4.37 -2.64
N GLN A 90 3.17 -4.08 -3.36
CA GLN A 90 3.06 -2.88 -4.17
C GLN A 90 3.20 -1.64 -3.28
N ARG A 91 3.82 -0.58 -3.80
CA ARG A 91 4.13 0.64 -3.04
C ARG A 91 4.10 1.87 -3.94
N PRO A 92 3.80 3.04 -3.35
CA PRO A 92 3.38 3.23 -1.96
C PRO A 92 1.91 2.88 -1.76
N ILE A 93 1.55 2.54 -0.52
CA ILE A 93 0.15 2.42 -0.11
C ILE A 93 -0.14 3.64 0.77
N ILE A 94 -1.15 4.42 0.41
CA ILE A 94 -1.47 5.70 1.03
C ILE A 94 -2.88 5.66 1.57
N THR A 95 -3.04 6.01 2.85
CA THR A 95 -4.35 6.05 3.51
C THR A 95 -4.61 7.45 4.06
N ALA A 96 -5.68 8.08 3.58
CA ALA A 96 -6.16 9.37 4.11
C ALA A 96 -6.86 9.19 5.45
N ASP A 97 -7.04 10.28 6.17
CA ASP A 97 -7.66 10.26 7.51
C ASP A 97 -9.11 9.75 7.48
N ASP A 98 -9.82 9.92 6.36
CA ASP A 98 -11.17 9.41 6.19
C ASP A 98 -11.23 7.90 5.85
N GLY A 99 -10.08 7.25 5.71
CA GLY A 99 -9.98 5.84 5.36
C GLY A 99 -9.79 5.56 3.87
N THR A 100 -9.89 6.57 3.00
CA THR A 100 -9.61 6.39 1.57
C THR A 100 -8.19 5.88 1.39
N THR A 101 -8.04 4.74 0.71
CA THR A 101 -6.76 4.06 0.54
C THR A 101 -6.49 3.80 -0.94
N VAL A 102 -5.26 4.07 -1.37
CA VAL A 102 -4.85 3.85 -2.77
C VAL A 102 -3.48 3.19 -2.81
N VAL A 103 -3.20 2.46 -3.91
CA VAL A 103 -1.84 2.12 -4.28
C VAL A 103 -1.35 3.25 -5.18
N GLY A 104 -0.44 4.07 -4.66
CA GLY A 104 -0.06 5.35 -5.27
C GLY A 104 0.99 5.24 -6.37
N ARG A 105 0.76 4.35 -7.35
CA ARG A 105 1.71 4.12 -8.44
C ARG A 105 1.52 5.03 -9.63
N ASP A 106 0.41 5.74 -9.71
CA ASP A 106 0.12 6.70 -10.79
C ASP A 106 -0.45 8.00 -10.23
N GLU A 107 -0.45 9.03 -11.07
CA GLU A 107 -0.91 10.36 -10.68
C GLU A 107 -2.39 10.38 -10.30
N ASP A 108 -3.23 9.58 -10.96
CA ASP A 108 -4.65 9.53 -10.67
C ASP A 108 -4.93 9.00 -9.26
N ALA A 109 -4.23 7.94 -8.86
CA ALA A 109 -4.35 7.37 -7.52
C ALA A 109 -3.92 8.38 -6.45
N VAL A 110 -2.77 9.01 -6.65
CA VAL A 110 -2.25 10.03 -5.72
C VAL A 110 -3.21 11.22 -5.65
N SER A 111 -3.73 11.68 -6.78
CA SER A 111 -4.71 12.79 -6.82
C SER A 111 -5.98 12.46 -6.06
N ARG A 112 -6.46 11.21 -6.14
CA ARG A 112 -7.67 10.78 -5.41
C ARG A 112 -7.47 10.84 -3.90
N VAL A 113 -6.33 10.38 -3.39
CA VAL A 113 -6.08 10.40 -1.95
C VAL A 113 -5.82 11.82 -1.45
N ILE A 114 -5.21 12.68 -2.26
CA ILE A 114 -5.04 14.10 -1.96
C ILE A 114 -6.41 14.79 -1.87
N ALA A 115 -7.29 14.55 -2.83
CA ALA A 115 -8.64 15.10 -2.83
C ALA A 115 -9.42 14.67 -1.58
N ALA A 116 -9.32 13.40 -1.20
CA ALA A 116 -9.98 12.90 0.00
C ALA A 116 -9.49 13.60 1.28
N GLU A 117 -8.20 13.93 1.35
CA GLU A 117 -7.62 14.59 2.53
C GLU A 117 -7.93 16.09 2.58
N THR A 118 -8.06 16.74 1.41
CA THR A 118 -8.22 18.20 1.32
C THR A 118 -9.68 18.63 1.17
N GLU A 119 -10.62 17.72 0.89
CA GLU A 119 -12.02 18.08 0.83
C GLU A 119 -12.52 18.53 2.21
N PRO A 120 -13.29 19.64 2.26
CA PRO A 120 -13.89 20.07 3.51
C PRO A 120 -14.77 18.93 4.07
N GLY A 121 -14.59 18.61 5.32
CA GLY A 121 -15.43 17.62 6.00
C GLY A 121 -16.88 18.08 5.95
N THR A 122 -17.69 17.30 5.27
CA THR A 122 -19.14 17.54 5.24
C THR A 122 -19.84 16.62 6.21
#